data_f8abd05842c01bb638de2f78cdbbb2b6
#
_entry.id   f8abd05842c01bb638de2f78cdbbb2b6
#
_cell.length_a   1.000
_cell.length_b   1.000
_cell.length_c   1.000
_cell.angle_alpha   90.00
_cell.angle_beta   90.00
_cell.angle_gamma   90.00
#
_symmetry.space_group_name_H-M   'P 1'
#
loop_
_entity.id
_entity.type
_entity.pdbx_description
1 polymer ?
#
loop_
_entity_poly.entity_id
_entity_poly.type
_entity_poly.pdbx_seq_one_letter_code
_entity_poly.pdbx_strand_id
1 'polypeptide(L)'
;RQEDPSRPVDHASGWFDQKAGDICSVHNYFRDLVVEKDPAGRAFVISEYGGITCRVPGHVSTEGTYGYHAETTETFAPRFHALMEEIRSLREKGLAGAVYTQVSDIEEEDNGLLTYDRTVNKGLLTDTIN
;
A
#
# COMPACT_ATOMS: atom_id res chain seq x y z
N ARG A 1 3.23 -1.57 -26.52
CA ARG A 1 2.63 -0.45 -27.27
C ARG A 1 2.23 -0.82 -28.71
N GLN A 2 2.85 -1.82 -29.31
CA GLN A 2 2.42 -2.28 -30.65
C GLN A 2 1.04 -2.95 -30.60
N GLU A 3 0.73 -3.66 -29.50
CA GLU A 3 -0.52 -4.38 -29.33
C GLU A 3 -1.65 -3.49 -28.78
N ASP A 4 -1.34 -2.61 -27.81
CA ASP A 4 -2.30 -1.66 -27.25
C ASP A 4 -1.63 -0.30 -26.99
N PRO A 5 -1.76 0.68 -27.91
CA PRO A 5 -1.23 2.01 -27.74
C PRO A 5 -2.09 2.91 -26.83
N SER A 6 -3.30 2.47 -26.45
CA SER A 6 -4.28 3.30 -25.72
C SER A 6 -4.06 3.35 -24.22
N ARG A 7 -3.28 2.43 -23.64
CA ARG A 7 -3.05 2.34 -22.21
C ARG A 7 -1.64 2.75 -21.81
N PRO A 8 -1.48 3.44 -20.65
CA PRO A 8 -0.16 3.65 -20.08
C PRO A 8 0.46 2.33 -19.67
N VAL A 9 1.78 2.27 -19.79
CA VAL A 9 2.57 1.09 -19.43
C VAL A 9 3.33 1.38 -18.14
N ASP A 10 3.04 0.60 -17.10
CA ASP A 10 3.93 0.40 -15.98
C ASP A 10 4.80 -0.83 -16.30
N HIS A 11 6.12 -0.63 -16.34
CA HIS A 11 7.06 -1.67 -16.77
C HIS A 11 7.43 -2.66 -15.67
N ALA A 12 6.68 -2.64 -14.58
CA ALA A 12 6.80 -3.45 -13.38
C ALA A 12 7.95 -3.11 -12.41
N SER A 13 7.73 -3.47 -11.16
CA SER A 13 8.64 -3.43 -10.02
C SER A 13 9.08 -2.04 -9.57
N GLY A 14 8.39 -1.51 -8.59
CA GLY A 14 8.77 -0.29 -7.89
C GLY A 14 10.04 -0.35 -7.05
N TRP A 15 10.75 -1.48 -7.00
CA TRP A 15 12.05 -1.58 -6.31
C TRP A 15 13.20 -1.07 -7.17
N PHE A 16 13.14 -1.28 -8.48
CA PHE A 16 14.21 -0.91 -9.41
C PHE A 16 13.63 -0.30 -10.69
N ASP A 17 13.79 1.01 -10.86
CA ASP A 17 13.32 1.69 -12.04
C ASP A 17 14.17 1.34 -13.27
N GLN A 18 13.57 0.66 -14.26
CA GLN A 18 14.17 0.29 -15.52
C GLN A 18 14.25 1.45 -16.54
N LYS A 19 13.80 2.65 -16.16
CA LYS A 19 13.77 3.85 -17.02
C LYS A 19 12.92 3.67 -18.29
N ALA A 20 11.90 2.82 -18.22
CA ALA A 20 10.99 2.50 -19.33
C ALA A 20 9.52 2.77 -18.95
N GLY A 21 8.61 2.58 -19.92
CA GLY A 21 7.18 2.79 -19.71
C GLY A 21 6.78 4.26 -19.58
N ASP A 22 5.56 4.48 -19.10
CA ASP A 22 4.94 5.80 -18.91
C ASP A 22 4.88 6.21 -17.45
N ILE A 23 5.14 5.27 -16.55
CA ILE A 23 5.01 5.42 -15.11
C ILE A 23 6.38 5.25 -14.45
N CYS A 24 6.72 6.18 -13.56
CA CYS A 24 7.81 6.03 -12.60
C CYS A 24 7.21 5.40 -11.34
N SER A 25 7.33 4.08 -11.25
CA SER A 25 6.70 3.24 -10.23
C SER A 25 7.65 2.99 -9.07
N VAL A 26 7.19 3.22 -7.83
CA VAL A 26 8.01 3.08 -6.60
C VAL A 26 7.26 2.26 -5.56
N HIS A 27 7.95 1.27 -4.97
CA HIS A 27 7.52 0.63 -3.73
C HIS A 27 8.16 1.34 -2.53
N ASN A 28 7.38 1.72 -1.55
CA ASN A 28 7.89 2.41 -0.36
C ASN A 28 7.21 1.94 0.92
N TYR A 29 7.89 1.07 1.66
CA TYR A 29 7.46 0.56 2.96
C TYR A 29 8.27 1.11 4.14
N PHE A 30 9.47 1.67 3.90
CA PHE A 30 10.46 1.95 4.93
C PHE A 30 10.88 3.40 5.06
N ARG A 31 10.62 4.20 4.05
CA ARG A 31 11.07 5.60 3.96
C ARG A 31 9.89 6.54 4.02
N ASP A 32 10.16 7.81 4.34
CA ASP A 32 9.17 8.86 4.22
C ASP A 32 8.54 8.86 2.82
N LEU A 33 7.24 9.05 2.77
CA LEU A 33 6.51 9.14 1.51
C LEU A 33 6.77 10.51 0.88
N VAL A 34 7.44 10.51 -0.25
CA VAL A 34 7.80 11.73 -0.98
C VAL A 34 7.52 11.56 -2.46
N VAL A 35 7.28 12.66 -3.16
CA VAL A 35 7.20 12.69 -4.61
C VAL A 35 8.58 13.04 -5.15
N GLU A 36 9.14 12.15 -5.94
CA GLU A 36 10.39 12.38 -6.63
C GLU A 36 10.13 12.90 -8.05
N LYS A 37 10.95 13.84 -8.50
CA LYS A 37 10.85 14.34 -9.87
C LYS A 37 11.53 13.35 -10.81
N ASP A 38 10.75 12.75 -11.72
CA ASP A 38 11.31 11.91 -12.76
C ASP A 38 11.91 12.75 -13.90
N PRO A 39 13.21 12.57 -14.24
CA PRO A 39 13.86 13.34 -15.30
C PRO A 39 13.24 13.12 -16.69
N ALA A 40 12.61 11.96 -16.92
CA ALA A 40 11.92 11.64 -18.15
C ALA A 40 10.48 12.18 -18.21
N GLY A 41 9.99 12.80 -17.11
CA GLY A 41 8.65 13.37 -17.06
C GLY A 41 7.53 12.35 -17.00
N ARG A 42 7.82 11.10 -16.60
CA ARG A 42 6.80 10.06 -16.39
C ARG A 42 5.94 10.38 -15.16
N ALA A 43 4.72 9.85 -15.14
CA ALA A 43 3.85 9.97 -13.98
C ALA A 43 4.45 9.25 -12.76
N PHE A 44 4.65 9.95 -11.64
CA PHE A 44 5.18 9.35 -10.41
C PHE A 44 4.07 8.66 -9.64
N VAL A 45 4.21 7.37 -9.41
CA VAL A 45 3.24 6.52 -8.70
C VAL A 45 3.94 5.74 -7.58
N ILE A 46 3.39 5.81 -6.38
CA ILE A 46 3.76 4.90 -5.30
C ILE A 46 2.90 3.65 -5.47
N SER A 47 3.39 2.70 -6.25
CA SER A 47 2.65 1.52 -6.67
C SER A 47 2.46 0.47 -5.58
N GLU A 48 3.22 0.58 -4.48
CA GLU A 48 2.99 -0.16 -3.25
C GLU A 48 3.45 0.66 -2.04
N TYR A 49 2.62 0.72 -1.01
CA TYR A 49 2.96 1.30 0.30
C TYR A 49 2.06 0.73 1.39
N GLY A 50 2.40 0.99 2.64
CA GLY A 50 1.66 0.52 3.81
C GLY A 50 2.28 -0.74 4.37
N GLY A 51 1.77 -1.91 3.99
CA GLY A 51 2.25 -3.19 4.53
C GLY A 51 2.11 -3.29 6.05
N ILE A 52 1.12 -2.60 6.62
CA ILE A 52 0.86 -2.56 8.06
C ILE A 52 0.24 -3.88 8.47
N THR A 53 0.98 -4.67 9.24
CA THR A 53 0.54 -5.97 9.73
C THR A 53 -0.32 -5.80 10.97
N CYS A 54 -1.49 -6.44 11.00
CA CYS A 54 -2.33 -6.52 12.17
C CYS A 54 -3.05 -7.87 12.19
N ARG A 55 -2.70 -8.71 13.17
CA ARG A 55 -3.36 -9.99 13.38
C ARG A 55 -4.61 -9.80 14.25
N VAL A 56 -5.74 -10.19 13.69
CA VAL A 56 -7.02 -10.20 14.43
C VAL A 56 -7.27 -11.62 14.94
N PRO A 57 -7.33 -11.86 16.27
CA PRO A 57 -7.54 -13.19 16.81
C PRO A 57 -8.80 -13.87 16.25
N GLY A 58 -8.66 -15.11 15.83
CA GLY A 58 -9.76 -15.89 15.24
C GLY A 58 -10.00 -15.64 13.74
N HIS A 59 -9.29 -14.69 13.12
CA HIS A 59 -9.47 -14.28 11.72
C HIS A 59 -8.17 -14.36 10.91
N VAL A 60 -7.25 -15.23 11.28
CA VAL A 60 -5.97 -15.45 10.60
C VAL A 60 -5.98 -16.77 9.85
N SER A 61 -5.26 -16.88 8.74
CA SER A 61 -5.19 -18.08 7.92
C SER A 61 -4.08 -19.03 8.34
N THR A 62 -3.01 -18.52 8.93
CA THR A 62 -1.80 -19.27 9.29
C THR A 62 -1.25 -18.85 10.65
N GLU A 63 -0.33 -19.63 11.21
CA GLU A 63 0.41 -19.26 12.42
C GLU A 63 1.52 -18.23 12.14
N GLY A 64 2.09 -18.26 10.92
CA GLY A 64 3.09 -17.31 10.47
C GLY A 64 2.54 -15.91 10.25
N THR A 65 3.41 -14.92 10.23
CA THR A 65 3.07 -13.54 9.87
C THR A 65 4.21 -12.93 9.06
N TYR A 66 3.84 -12.16 8.04
CA TYR A 66 4.76 -11.38 7.23
C TYR A 66 4.19 -9.98 6.99
N GLY A 67 5.06 -8.98 7.03
CA GLY A 67 4.73 -7.59 6.76
C GLY A 67 5.85 -6.67 7.24
N TYR A 68 5.65 -5.37 7.07
CA TYR A 68 6.72 -4.38 7.28
C TYR A 68 6.61 -3.63 8.61
N HIS A 69 5.39 -3.39 9.10
CA HIS A 69 5.12 -2.63 10.32
C HIS A 69 4.02 -3.32 11.10
N ALA A 70 4.32 -3.77 12.30
CA ALA A 70 3.34 -4.45 13.15
C ALA A 70 2.56 -3.45 14.01
N GLU A 71 1.24 -3.56 13.97
CA GLU A 71 0.31 -2.79 14.78
C GLU A 71 -0.65 -3.74 15.51
N THR A 72 -1.26 -3.24 16.57
CA THR A 72 -2.34 -3.93 17.27
C THR A 72 -3.70 -3.58 16.66
N THR A 73 -4.75 -4.26 17.10
CA THR A 73 -6.13 -3.95 16.69
C THR A 73 -6.55 -2.53 17.07
N GLU A 74 -5.99 -1.97 18.14
CA GLU A 74 -6.26 -0.61 18.62
C GLU A 74 -5.50 0.45 17.81
N THR A 75 -4.30 0.12 17.32
CA THR A 75 -3.40 1.09 16.68
C THR A 75 -3.43 1.05 15.15
N PHE A 76 -3.94 -0.02 14.55
CA PHE A 76 -3.98 -0.19 13.10
C PHE A 76 -4.80 0.92 12.40
N ALA A 77 -6.04 1.13 12.81
CA ALA A 77 -6.91 2.10 12.14
C ALA A 77 -6.38 3.55 12.24
N PRO A 78 -5.94 4.05 13.41
CA PRO A 78 -5.27 5.35 13.50
C PRO A 78 -4.04 5.45 12.60
N ARG A 79 -3.20 4.43 12.56
CA ARG A 79 -1.99 4.40 11.71
C ARG A 79 -2.35 4.41 10.23
N PHE A 80 -3.31 3.59 9.82
CA PHE A 80 -3.81 3.55 8.46
C PHE A 80 -4.37 4.91 8.01
N HIS A 81 -5.20 5.55 8.85
CA HIS A 81 -5.77 6.86 8.52
C HIS A 81 -4.71 7.95 8.41
N ALA A 82 -3.72 7.98 9.32
CA ALA A 82 -2.60 8.90 9.22
C ALA A 82 -1.84 8.73 7.90
N LEU A 83 -1.58 7.50 7.49
CA LEU A 83 -0.92 7.19 6.22
C LEU A 83 -1.75 7.64 5.01
N MET A 84 -3.08 7.50 5.07
CA MET A 84 -3.98 7.99 4.02
C MET A 84 -3.94 9.51 3.88
N GLU A 85 -3.89 10.25 4.99
CA GLU A 85 -3.76 11.71 4.95
C GLU A 85 -2.40 12.15 4.40
N GLU A 86 -1.34 11.43 4.75
CA GLU A 86 0.00 11.68 4.19
C GLU A 86 -0.02 11.52 2.66
N ILE A 87 -0.55 10.41 2.14
CA ILE A 87 -0.70 10.17 0.70
C ILE A 87 -1.54 11.27 0.03
N ARG A 88 -2.66 11.66 0.64
CA ARG A 88 -3.49 12.75 0.08
C ARG A 88 -2.72 14.05 -0.06
N SER A 89 -1.90 14.38 0.92
CA SER A 89 -1.07 15.59 0.89
C SER A 89 -0.05 15.61 -0.26
N LEU A 90 0.40 14.44 -0.70
CA LEU A 90 1.35 14.31 -1.80
C LEU A 90 0.73 14.58 -3.18
N ARG A 91 -0.59 14.51 -3.30
CA ARG A 91 -1.28 14.82 -4.55
C ARG A 91 -0.96 16.22 -5.06
N GLU A 92 -0.93 17.20 -4.16
CA GLU A 92 -0.58 18.60 -4.49
C GLU A 92 0.90 18.76 -4.86
N LYS A 93 1.74 17.80 -4.47
CA LYS A 93 3.16 17.76 -4.81
C LYS A 93 3.44 17.01 -6.11
N GLY A 94 2.41 16.49 -6.79
CA GLY A 94 2.51 15.83 -8.08
C GLY A 94 2.44 14.30 -8.04
N LEU A 95 2.00 13.70 -6.93
CA LEU A 95 1.71 12.27 -6.89
C LEU A 95 0.55 11.94 -7.85
N ALA A 96 0.82 11.11 -8.86
CA ALA A 96 -0.16 10.72 -9.86
C ALA A 96 -1.06 9.56 -9.42
N GLY A 97 -0.57 8.70 -8.53
CA GLY A 97 -1.32 7.59 -7.98
C GLY A 97 -0.60 6.90 -6.83
N ALA A 98 -1.37 6.15 -6.04
CA ALA A 98 -0.82 5.33 -4.98
C ALA A 98 -1.69 4.07 -4.78
N VAL A 99 -1.06 2.94 -4.46
CA VAL A 99 -1.73 1.65 -4.21
C VAL A 99 -1.34 1.15 -2.82
N TYR A 100 -2.33 1.08 -1.94
CA TYR A 100 -2.12 0.53 -0.60
C TYR A 100 -2.01 -1.00 -0.65
N THR A 101 -1.03 -1.55 0.03
CA THR A 101 -0.83 -2.98 0.20
C THR A 101 -1.31 -3.41 1.58
N GLN A 102 -2.46 -4.13 1.67
CA GLN A 102 -3.30 -4.59 0.56
C GLN A 102 -4.80 -4.62 0.94
N VAL A 103 -5.66 -5.15 0.07
CA VAL A 103 -7.12 -5.16 0.31
C VAL A 103 -7.52 -6.16 1.39
N SER A 104 -6.98 -7.38 1.36
CA SER A 104 -7.27 -8.41 2.36
C SER A 104 -6.03 -9.22 2.68
N ASP A 105 -5.99 -9.76 3.89
CA ASP A 105 -4.94 -10.70 4.27
C ASP A 105 -4.93 -11.91 3.33
N ILE A 106 -3.74 -12.43 3.08
CA ILE A 106 -3.50 -13.63 2.27
C ILE A 106 -2.32 -14.40 2.83
N GLU A 107 -2.52 -15.70 3.07
CA GLU A 107 -1.51 -16.58 3.65
C GLU A 107 -0.93 -16.00 4.96
N GLU A 108 0.38 -15.78 5.06
CA GLU A 108 1.05 -15.14 6.20
C GLU A 108 1.10 -13.61 6.13
N GLU A 109 0.59 -12.99 5.06
CA GLU A 109 0.51 -11.54 4.93
C GLU A 109 -0.74 -11.00 5.62
N ASP A 110 -0.57 -10.61 6.89
CA ASP A 110 -1.65 -10.03 7.72
C ASP A 110 -1.74 -8.49 7.56
N ASN A 111 -1.42 -7.96 6.39
CA ASN A 111 -1.32 -6.53 6.10
C ASN A 111 -2.52 -5.98 5.30
N GLY A 112 -3.57 -6.77 5.13
CA GLY A 112 -4.79 -6.33 4.47
C GLY A 112 -5.62 -5.35 5.30
N LEU A 113 -6.48 -4.58 4.64
CA LEU A 113 -7.55 -3.82 5.30
C LEU A 113 -8.66 -4.73 5.82
N LEU A 114 -8.87 -5.86 5.15
CA LEU A 114 -9.79 -6.90 5.57
C LEU A 114 -9.01 -8.11 6.10
N THR A 115 -9.57 -8.79 7.08
CA THR A 115 -9.06 -10.09 7.51
C THR A 115 -9.14 -11.12 6.39
N TYR A 116 -8.41 -12.23 6.52
CA TYR A 116 -8.38 -13.33 5.55
C TYR A 116 -9.78 -13.81 5.16
N ASP A 117 -10.68 -13.98 6.11
CA ASP A 117 -12.08 -14.38 5.91
C ASP A 117 -12.99 -13.22 5.49
N ARG A 118 -12.44 -11.98 5.38
CA ARG A 118 -13.13 -10.74 5.01
C ARG A 118 -14.25 -10.31 5.94
N THR A 119 -14.28 -10.83 7.17
CA THR A 119 -15.35 -10.53 8.14
C THR A 119 -15.06 -9.29 8.98
N VAL A 120 -13.78 -8.93 9.16
CA VAL A 120 -13.36 -7.74 9.91
C VAL A 120 -12.70 -6.73 8.97
N ASN A 121 -13.16 -5.48 9.03
CA ASN A 121 -12.49 -4.35 8.40
C ASN A 121 -11.58 -3.67 9.42
N LYS A 122 -10.28 -3.88 9.31
CA LYS A 122 -9.27 -3.37 10.25
C LYS A 122 -9.19 -1.84 10.24
N GLY A 123 -9.45 -1.20 9.11
CA GLY A 123 -9.47 0.26 8.97
C GLY A 123 -10.64 0.93 9.70
N LEU A 124 -11.60 0.17 10.18
CA LEU A 124 -12.75 0.63 10.96
C LEU A 124 -12.69 0.19 12.42
N LEU A 125 -11.62 -0.50 12.85
CA LEU A 125 -11.45 -0.86 14.25
C LEU A 125 -11.29 0.42 15.06
N THR A 126 -12.22 0.63 15.98
CA THR A 126 -12.16 1.65 17.03
C THR A 126 -12.02 0.93 18.36
N ASP A 127 -11.55 1.61 19.40
CA ASP A 127 -11.26 1.06 20.75
C ASP A 127 -12.43 0.35 21.46
N THR A 128 -13.46 -0.06 20.74
CA THR A 128 -14.71 -0.64 21.24
C THR A 128 -14.82 -2.15 20.94
N ILE A 129 -13.75 -2.90 21.15
CA ILE A 129 -13.88 -4.35 21.37
C ILE A 129 -13.67 -4.58 22.87
N ASN A 130 -14.74 -4.40 23.64
CA ASN A 130 -14.86 -4.90 25.01
C ASN A 130 -15.23 -6.39 24.98
#